data_76e134730ef3fe835b160886d060575f
#
_entry.id   76e134730ef3fe835b160886d060575f
#
_cell.length_a   1.000
_cell.length_b   1.000
_cell.length_c   1.000
_cell.angle_alpha   90.00
_cell.angle_beta   90.00
_cell.angle_gamma   90.00
#
_symmetry.space_group_name_H-M   'P 1'
#
loop_
_entity.id
_entity.type
_entity.pdbx_description
1 polymer ?
#
loop_
_entity_poly.entity_id
_entity_poly.type
_entity_poly.pdbx_seq_one_letter_code
_entity_poly.pdbx_strand_id
1 'polypeptide(L)'
;MISAAWFGYPAEELTTIAVTGTKGKTTTTYMVKSLLEEAGHKVGVIGTIEVVIGQEHIPVNNTTPESYDIHSYFRKMAEEDCDVVVMEASSQGFKLDRTAGIMFDYGLFTNLSPDHIGPNEHKDFAEYLSCKAKLFNQCRYGYANIDDEHFAEITKNATCPIETFGLNENADLVAYDVELTRDRDFLGVDFGLKGTCEGKISCGVPGTFNVHNALGAISIAGHMGVTVEQMNKALRHFSVKGRVQIVPTGYDYTLIIDYAHNAVALESILNTLRAYDPPRLISLFGCGGNRSKLRRYEMGEVSGKLADFTIITSDNPRFEEPQAIIDDILIGMKKTDGEYISIIDRHEAISYALHHAQPGDIVVLAGKGHETYQEIEGKKYHMSEEEIVQDVLDGKY
;
A
#
# COMPACT_ATOMS: atom_id res chain seq x y z
N MET A 1 -23.04 16.37 -6.93
CA MET A 1 -24.01 16.53 -8.07
C MET A 1 -23.68 17.71 -8.99
N ILE A 2 -23.35 18.91 -8.49
CA ILE A 2 -22.97 20.05 -9.34
C ILE A 2 -21.72 19.73 -10.16
N SER A 3 -20.67 19.20 -9.52
CA SER A 3 -19.43 18.80 -10.21
C SER A 3 -19.65 17.74 -11.30
N ALA A 4 -20.49 16.73 -11.01
CA ALA A 4 -20.84 15.71 -12.01
C ALA A 4 -21.50 16.33 -13.25
N ALA A 5 -22.50 17.20 -13.04
CA ALA A 5 -23.18 17.89 -14.12
C ALA A 5 -22.26 18.84 -14.90
N TRP A 6 -21.35 19.55 -14.20
CA TRP A 6 -20.38 20.44 -14.82
C TRP A 6 -19.46 19.72 -15.81
N PHE A 7 -19.01 18.52 -15.44
CA PHE A 7 -18.14 17.69 -16.27
C PHE A 7 -18.91 16.70 -17.18
N GLY A 8 -20.24 16.82 -17.29
CA GLY A 8 -21.06 16.00 -18.18
C GLY A 8 -21.22 14.54 -17.73
N TYR A 9 -21.27 14.30 -16.40
CA TYR A 9 -21.47 12.97 -15.78
C TYR A 9 -20.45 11.91 -16.22
N PRO A 10 -19.13 12.17 -16.14
CA PRO A 10 -18.10 11.29 -16.67
C PRO A 10 -18.06 9.91 -16.02
N ALA A 11 -18.60 9.75 -14.81
CA ALA A 11 -18.73 8.44 -14.16
C ALA A 11 -19.66 7.47 -14.91
N GLU A 12 -20.52 7.96 -15.79
CA GLU A 12 -21.42 7.13 -16.61
C GLU A 12 -20.74 6.61 -17.89
N GLU A 13 -19.56 7.14 -18.22
CA GLU A 13 -18.76 6.77 -19.39
C GLU A 13 -17.65 5.76 -19.01
N LEU A 14 -17.41 5.53 -17.73
CA LEU A 14 -16.35 4.69 -17.19
C LEU A 14 -16.92 3.55 -16.35
N THR A 15 -16.27 2.40 -16.34
CA THR A 15 -16.48 1.41 -15.28
C THR A 15 -15.79 1.91 -14.01
N THR A 16 -16.55 2.16 -12.97
CA THR A 16 -16.06 2.81 -11.75
C THR A 16 -15.91 1.82 -10.59
N ILE A 17 -14.73 1.74 -10.00
CA ILE A 17 -14.39 0.82 -8.90
C ILE A 17 -13.91 1.64 -7.70
N ALA A 18 -14.50 1.42 -6.52
CA ALA A 18 -14.08 2.06 -5.28
C ALA A 18 -13.57 1.04 -4.28
N VAL A 19 -12.39 1.29 -3.70
CA VAL A 19 -11.76 0.45 -2.68
C VAL A 19 -11.72 1.17 -1.34
N THR A 20 -12.34 0.60 -0.31
CA THR A 20 -12.30 1.12 1.06
C THR A 20 -11.76 0.10 2.06
N GLY A 21 -11.33 0.58 3.21
CA GLY A 21 -10.80 -0.21 4.33
C GLY A 21 -9.83 0.61 5.17
N THR A 22 -9.35 0.06 6.26
CA THR A 22 -8.31 0.70 7.07
C THR A 22 -6.97 0.57 6.38
N LYS A 23 -6.57 -0.66 6.04
CA LYS A 23 -5.31 -0.99 5.37
C LYS A 23 -5.56 -1.67 4.03
N GLY A 24 -4.54 -1.75 3.19
CA GLY A 24 -4.59 -2.48 1.92
C GLY A 24 -5.21 -1.73 0.74
N LYS A 25 -5.88 -0.59 0.93
CA LYS A 25 -6.53 0.17 -0.16
C LYS A 25 -5.62 0.39 -1.36
N THR A 26 -4.48 1.02 -1.15
CA THR A 26 -3.52 1.33 -2.22
C THR A 26 -3.07 0.06 -2.94
N THR A 27 -2.62 -0.95 -2.20
CA THR A 27 -2.17 -2.22 -2.78
C THR A 27 -3.27 -2.87 -3.60
N THR A 28 -4.49 -2.96 -3.06
CA THR A 28 -5.63 -3.55 -3.76
C THR A 28 -6.03 -2.73 -4.99
N THR A 29 -6.04 -1.40 -4.91
CA THR A 29 -6.30 -0.51 -6.05
C THR A 29 -5.34 -0.77 -7.21
N TYR A 30 -4.03 -0.86 -6.92
CA TYR A 30 -3.03 -1.16 -7.94
C TYR A 30 -3.06 -2.63 -8.40
N MET A 31 -3.45 -3.60 -7.54
CA MET A 31 -3.70 -4.98 -7.96
C MET A 31 -4.86 -5.04 -8.97
N VAL A 32 -5.99 -4.39 -8.70
CA VAL A 32 -7.11 -4.30 -9.63
C VAL A 32 -6.66 -3.70 -10.95
N LYS A 33 -5.91 -2.57 -10.92
CA LYS A 33 -5.32 -1.97 -12.12
C LYS A 33 -4.50 -2.98 -12.91
N SER A 34 -3.54 -3.64 -12.27
CA SER A 34 -2.64 -4.60 -12.93
C SER A 34 -3.38 -5.77 -13.56
N LEU A 35 -4.39 -6.32 -12.87
CA LEU A 35 -5.21 -7.42 -13.36
C LEU A 35 -6.02 -7.01 -14.60
N LEU A 36 -6.63 -5.85 -14.58
CA LEU A 36 -7.46 -5.35 -15.68
C LEU A 36 -6.60 -4.92 -16.89
N GLU A 37 -5.43 -4.34 -16.66
CA GLU A 37 -4.48 -3.99 -17.74
C GLU A 37 -3.92 -5.24 -18.43
N GLU A 38 -3.64 -6.33 -17.69
CA GLU A 38 -3.24 -7.61 -18.29
C GLU A 38 -4.36 -8.19 -19.20
N ALA A 39 -5.62 -7.87 -18.91
CA ALA A 39 -6.76 -8.22 -19.75
C ALA A 39 -7.00 -7.24 -20.92
N GLY A 40 -6.21 -6.17 -21.02
CA GLY A 40 -6.28 -5.19 -22.11
C GLY A 40 -7.12 -3.96 -21.83
N HIS A 41 -7.60 -3.76 -20.60
CA HIS A 41 -8.28 -2.52 -20.19
C HIS A 41 -7.32 -1.35 -20.05
N LYS A 42 -7.77 -0.14 -20.33
CA LYS A 42 -7.04 1.09 -20.02
C LYS A 42 -7.56 1.68 -18.71
N VAL A 43 -6.76 1.57 -17.64
CA VAL A 43 -7.21 1.82 -16.28
C VAL A 43 -6.64 3.11 -15.71
N GLY A 44 -7.53 4.04 -15.33
CA GLY A 44 -7.19 5.21 -14.52
C GLY A 44 -7.16 4.87 -13.03
N VAL A 45 -6.33 5.58 -12.26
CA VAL A 45 -6.24 5.43 -10.79
C VAL A 45 -6.42 6.76 -10.10
N ILE A 46 -7.14 6.75 -8.97
CA ILE A 46 -7.16 7.86 -8.01
C ILE A 46 -6.82 7.30 -6.62
N GLY A 47 -5.68 7.67 -6.05
CA GLY A 47 -5.26 7.08 -4.77
C GLY A 47 -4.29 7.93 -3.96
N THR A 48 -3.78 7.33 -2.91
CA THR A 48 -2.89 7.98 -1.94
C THR A 48 -1.56 8.40 -2.56
N ILE A 49 -1.05 7.63 -3.52
CA ILE A 49 0.25 7.90 -4.15
C ILE A 49 0.09 9.03 -5.17
N GLU A 50 -0.89 8.89 -6.07
CA GLU A 50 -1.06 9.76 -7.24
C GLU A 50 -2.42 9.52 -7.92
N VAL A 51 -2.73 10.37 -8.89
CA VAL A 51 -3.73 10.10 -9.93
C VAL A 51 -2.98 9.69 -11.19
N VAL A 52 -3.39 8.56 -11.80
CA VAL A 52 -2.82 8.05 -13.06
C VAL A 52 -3.87 8.16 -14.15
N ILE A 53 -3.53 8.85 -15.25
CA ILE A 53 -4.39 9.01 -16.44
C ILE A 53 -3.52 8.70 -17.66
N GLY A 54 -3.66 7.50 -18.22
CA GLY A 54 -2.75 7.04 -19.28
C GLY A 54 -1.29 7.06 -18.82
N GLN A 55 -0.48 7.96 -19.38
CA GLN A 55 0.93 8.16 -19.00
C GLN A 55 1.14 9.36 -18.05
N GLU A 56 0.08 10.11 -17.73
CA GLU A 56 0.16 11.25 -16.83
C GLU A 56 0.07 10.80 -15.38
N HIS A 57 1.01 11.26 -14.55
CA HIS A 57 1.08 11.01 -13.12
C HIS A 57 0.92 12.32 -12.35
N ILE A 58 -0.19 12.51 -11.65
CA ILE A 58 -0.56 13.76 -10.98
C ILE A 58 -0.42 13.58 -9.46
N PRO A 59 0.45 14.34 -8.79
CA PRO A 59 0.57 14.32 -7.33
C PRO A 59 -0.74 14.71 -6.65
N VAL A 60 -1.07 14.07 -5.54
CA VAL A 60 -2.28 14.35 -4.76
C VAL A 60 -1.96 14.77 -3.33
N ASN A 61 -2.88 15.52 -2.72
CA ASN A 61 -2.80 15.90 -1.31
C ASN A 61 -3.67 15.03 -0.41
N ASN A 62 -4.66 14.38 -0.97
CA ASN A 62 -5.64 13.55 -0.27
C ASN A 62 -5.84 12.22 -0.99
N THR A 63 -5.95 11.13 -0.23
CA THR A 63 -6.29 9.80 -0.76
C THR A 63 -7.55 9.82 -1.64
N THR A 64 -8.56 10.55 -1.19
CA THR A 64 -9.80 10.79 -1.93
C THR A 64 -9.90 12.31 -2.14
N PRO A 65 -9.69 12.81 -3.35
CA PRO A 65 -9.75 14.25 -3.66
C PRO A 65 -11.14 14.87 -3.42
N GLU A 66 -11.25 16.18 -3.54
CA GLU A 66 -12.53 16.87 -3.49
C GLU A 66 -13.42 16.49 -4.68
N SER A 67 -14.75 16.61 -4.52
CA SER A 67 -15.73 16.18 -5.52
C SER A 67 -15.50 16.82 -6.90
N TYR A 68 -15.05 18.08 -6.94
CA TYR A 68 -14.70 18.75 -8.20
C TYR A 68 -13.54 18.05 -8.90
N ASP A 69 -12.49 17.76 -8.17
CA ASP A 69 -11.28 17.13 -8.71
C ASP A 69 -11.55 15.70 -9.18
N ILE A 70 -12.34 14.90 -8.42
CA ILE A 70 -12.73 13.54 -8.81
C ILE A 70 -13.42 13.57 -10.19
N HIS A 71 -14.43 14.43 -10.39
CA HIS A 71 -15.14 14.50 -11.65
C HIS A 71 -14.30 15.08 -12.78
N SER A 72 -13.36 16.00 -12.47
CA SER A 72 -12.37 16.49 -13.43
C SER A 72 -11.44 15.38 -13.91
N TYR A 73 -10.95 14.54 -12.99
CA TYR A 73 -10.10 13.39 -13.33
C TYR A 73 -10.89 12.34 -14.14
N PHE A 74 -12.13 12.04 -13.76
CA PHE A 74 -12.98 11.12 -14.52
C PHE A 74 -13.20 11.62 -15.96
N ARG A 75 -13.43 12.94 -16.16
CA ARG A 75 -13.57 13.52 -17.50
C ARG A 75 -12.27 13.35 -18.30
N LYS A 76 -11.13 13.68 -17.72
CA LYS A 76 -9.83 13.48 -18.36
C LYS A 76 -9.56 12.01 -18.71
N MET A 77 -9.91 11.08 -17.81
CA MET A 77 -9.77 9.64 -18.06
C MET A 77 -10.63 9.20 -19.26
N ALA A 78 -11.89 9.66 -19.34
CA ALA A 78 -12.76 9.37 -20.48
C ALA A 78 -12.22 9.98 -21.79
N GLU A 79 -11.70 11.20 -21.77
CA GLU A 79 -11.07 11.87 -22.91
C GLU A 79 -9.77 11.19 -23.36
N GLU A 80 -9.06 10.51 -22.45
CA GLU A 80 -7.87 9.71 -22.71
C GLU A 80 -8.19 8.24 -23.02
N ASP A 81 -9.44 7.91 -23.35
CA ASP A 81 -9.91 6.56 -23.67
C ASP A 81 -9.65 5.53 -22.57
N CYS A 82 -9.64 5.92 -21.29
CA CYS A 82 -9.74 4.95 -20.21
C CYS A 82 -11.16 4.39 -20.21
N ASP A 83 -11.27 3.08 -20.01
CA ASP A 83 -12.55 2.38 -19.88
C ASP A 83 -12.88 2.05 -18.42
N VAL A 84 -11.87 2.05 -17.55
CA VAL A 84 -12.02 1.76 -16.12
C VAL A 84 -11.32 2.82 -15.28
N VAL A 85 -11.91 3.16 -14.15
CA VAL A 85 -11.23 3.90 -13.07
C VAL A 85 -11.33 3.15 -11.76
N VAL A 86 -10.19 3.01 -11.07
CA VAL A 86 -10.12 2.44 -9.73
C VAL A 86 -9.71 3.52 -8.75
N MET A 87 -10.51 3.76 -7.70
CA MET A 87 -10.20 4.79 -6.73
C MET A 87 -10.19 4.30 -5.29
N GLU A 88 -9.27 4.84 -4.49
CA GLU A 88 -9.30 4.70 -3.04
C GLU A 88 -10.38 5.60 -2.45
N ALA A 89 -11.37 5.01 -1.77
CA ALA A 89 -12.45 5.71 -1.08
C ALA A 89 -12.20 5.70 0.44
N SER A 90 -11.61 6.76 0.96
CA SER A 90 -11.31 6.92 2.38
C SER A 90 -12.57 7.21 3.20
N SER A 91 -12.54 6.88 4.49
CA SER A 91 -13.64 7.22 5.42
C SER A 91 -13.91 8.74 5.50
N GLN A 92 -12.86 9.56 5.40
CA GLN A 92 -12.98 11.02 5.32
C GLN A 92 -13.63 11.45 4.00
N GLY A 93 -13.33 10.78 2.88
CA GLY A 93 -14.01 11.02 1.61
C GLY A 93 -15.52 10.80 1.71
N PHE A 94 -15.94 9.73 2.39
CA PHE A 94 -17.37 9.48 2.67
C PHE A 94 -17.96 10.43 3.72
N LYS A 95 -17.21 10.80 4.76
CA LYS A 95 -17.64 11.75 5.77
C LYS A 95 -17.94 13.13 5.20
N LEU A 96 -17.08 13.59 4.30
CA LEU A 96 -17.14 14.91 3.66
C LEU A 96 -17.92 14.89 2.34
N ASP A 97 -18.63 13.80 2.05
CA ASP A 97 -19.45 13.62 0.84
C ASP A 97 -18.69 13.89 -0.49
N ARG A 98 -17.38 13.65 -0.52
CA ARG A 98 -16.53 13.85 -1.71
C ARG A 98 -16.94 12.95 -2.88
N THR A 99 -17.47 11.76 -2.58
CA THR A 99 -17.96 10.78 -3.57
C THR A 99 -19.49 10.90 -3.81
N ALA A 100 -20.15 11.89 -3.21
CA ALA A 100 -21.60 12.02 -3.33
C ALA A 100 -22.05 12.24 -4.79
N GLY A 101 -23.03 11.43 -5.23
CA GLY A 101 -23.55 11.46 -6.58
C GLY A 101 -22.83 10.53 -7.57
N ILE A 102 -21.83 9.79 -7.13
CA ILE A 102 -21.23 8.69 -7.87
C ILE A 102 -21.91 7.39 -7.43
N MET A 103 -22.43 6.62 -8.39
CA MET A 103 -22.86 5.24 -8.18
C MET A 103 -21.77 4.37 -8.82
N PHE A 104 -20.89 3.82 -8.00
CA PHE A 104 -19.81 2.93 -8.45
C PHE A 104 -20.38 1.64 -9.02
N ASP A 105 -19.76 1.10 -10.06
CA ASP A 105 -20.14 -0.22 -10.55
C ASP A 105 -19.71 -1.29 -9.55
N TYR A 106 -18.51 -1.15 -8.99
CA TYR A 106 -17.99 -2.09 -7.99
C TYR A 106 -17.45 -1.37 -6.75
N GLY A 107 -17.83 -1.90 -5.58
CA GLY A 107 -17.34 -1.44 -4.28
C GLY A 107 -16.62 -2.56 -3.54
N LEU A 108 -15.39 -2.33 -3.06
CA LEU A 108 -14.59 -3.33 -2.37
C LEU A 108 -14.22 -2.87 -0.95
N PHE A 109 -14.48 -3.73 0.03
CA PHE A 109 -14.08 -3.57 1.43
C PHE A 109 -12.98 -4.56 1.79
N THR A 110 -11.82 -4.05 2.22
CA THR A 110 -10.65 -4.87 2.57
C THR A 110 -10.65 -5.29 4.04
N ASN A 111 -10.70 -4.33 4.97
CA ASN A 111 -10.66 -4.58 6.42
C ASN A 111 -11.04 -3.32 7.22
N LEU A 112 -11.32 -3.52 8.52
CA LEU A 112 -11.57 -2.43 9.46
C LEU A 112 -10.84 -2.66 10.79
N SER A 113 -10.07 -1.69 11.23
CA SER A 113 -9.46 -1.66 12.56
C SER A 113 -9.48 -0.22 13.09
N PRO A 114 -9.41 0.01 14.41
CA PRO A 114 -9.38 1.35 14.97
C PRO A 114 -8.27 2.20 14.38
N ASP A 115 -8.66 3.28 13.69
CA ASP A 115 -7.77 4.26 13.07
C ASP A 115 -8.56 5.56 12.82
N HIS A 116 -7.85 6.66 12.57
CA HIS A 116 -8.49 7.95 12.24
C HIS A 116 -9.55 8.42 13.23
N ILE A 117 -9.34 8.20 14.54
CA ILE A 117 -10.21 8.68 15.61
C ILE A 117 -9.50 9.82 16.34
N GLY A 118 -10.05 11.04 16.23
CA GLY A 118 -9.40 12.21 16.82
C GLY A 118 -10.17 13.51 16.55
N PRO A 119 -9.70 14.65 17.09
CA PRO A 119 -10.42 15.93 17.03
C PRO A 119 -10.76 16.45 15.63
N ASN A 120 -9.91 16.11 14.64
CA ASN A 120 -10.07 16.54 13.24
C ASN A 120 -10.40 15.36 12.30
N GLU A 121 -10.74 14.22 12.86
CA GLU A 121 -11.03 12.99 12.13
C GLU A 121 -12.44 12.47 12.49
N HIS A 122 -12.58 11.19 12.81
CA HIS A 122 -13.84 10.65 13.29
C HIS A 122 -13.94 10.80 14.81
N LYS A 123 -15.16 11.08 15.29
CA LYS A 123 -15.41 11.25 16.73
C LYS A 123 -15.22 9.96 17.52
N ASP A 124 -15.55 8.81 16.89
CA ASP A 124 -15.48 7.48 17.46
C ASP A 124 -15.41 6.41 16.35
N PHE A 125 -15.20 5.16 16.77
CA PHE A 125 -15.12 4.02 15.86
C PHE A 125 -16.45 3.75 15.13
N ALA A 126 -17.59 4.01 15.76
CA ALA A 126 -18.91 3.81 15.14
C ALA A 126 -19.13 4.77 13.95
N GLU A 127 -18.71 6.03 14.08
CA GLU A 127 -18.73 6.97 12.95
C GLU A 127 -17.76 6.52 11.83
N TYR A 128 -16.55 6.06 12.20
CA TYR A 128 -15.56 5.56 11.23
C TYR A 128 -16.11 4.39 10.43
N LEU A 129 -16.69 3.38 11.10
CA LEU A 129 -17.34 2.23 10.48
C LEU A 129 -18.50 2.68 9.58
N SER A 130 -19.41 3.53 10.11
CA SER A 130 -20.58 3.98 9.36
C SER A 130 -20.22 4.74 8.08
N CYS A 131 -19.13 5.51 8.10
CA CYS A 131 -18.64 6.20 6.91
C CYS A 131 -18.19 5.21 5.83
N LYS A 132 -17.43 4.17 6.19
CA LYS A 132 -17.00 3.16 5.18
C LYS A 132 -18.17 2.32 4.66
N ALA A 133 -19.14 2.00 5.52
CA ALA A 133 -20.34 1.26 5.12
C ALA A 133 -21.17 1.99 4.04
N LYS A 134 -21.04 3.31 3.91
CA LYS A 134 -21.69 4.08 2.84
C LYS A 134 -21.33 3.55 1.44
N LEU A 135 -20.17 2.92 1.25
CA LEU A 135 -19.78 2.36 -0.04
C LEU A 135 -20.84 1.41 -0.59
N PHE A 136 -21.37 0.51 0.25
CA PHE A 136 -22.36 -0.49 -0.16
C PHE A 136 -23.77 0.08 -0.44
N ASN A 137 -23.95 1.39 -0.21
CA ASN A 137 -25.12 2.15 -0.65
C ASN A 137 -24.80 3.02 -1.88
N GLN A 138 -23.54 3.04 -2.32
CA GLN A 138 -23.05 3.80 -3.45
C GLN A 138 -22.39 2.92 -4.51
N CYS A 139 -22.65 1.60 -4.53
CA CYS A 139 -22.17 0.71 -5.56
C CYS A 139 -23.27 -0.23 -6.05
N ARG A 140 -23.11 -0.75 -7.27
CA ARG A 140 -24.03 -1.73 -7.90
C ARG A 140 -23.76 -3.15 -7.44
N TYR A 141 -22.45 -3.50 -7.24
CA TYR A 141 -21.96 -4.76 -6.72
C TYR A 141 -20.92 -4.52 -5.65
N GLY A 142 -21.04 -5.21 -4.52
CA GLY A 142 -20.11 -5.13 -3.40
C GLY A 142 -19.25 -6.38 -3.31
N TYR A 143 -17.99 -6.19 -2.91
CA TYR A 143 -17.07 -7.27 -2.55
C TYR A 143 -16.56 -7.03 -1.14
N ALA A 144 -16.65 -8.04 -0.27
CA ALA A 144 -16.29 -7.85 1.13
C ALA A 144 -15.48 -9.02 1.69
N ASN A 145 -14.44 -8.68 2.45
CA ASN A 145 -13.66 -9.65 3.21
C ASN A 145 -14.49 -10.22 4.36
N ILE A 146 -14.87 -11.49 4.27
CA ILE A 146 -15.68 -12.18 5.30
C ILE A 146 -14.88 -12.48 6.56
N ASP A 147 -13.55 -12.52 6.48
CA ASP A 147 -12.67 -12.80 7.62
C ASP A 147 -12.48 -11.59 8.54
N ASP A 148 -12.93 -10.38 8.11
CA ASP A 148 -12.89 -9.20 8.96
C ASP A 148 -13.96 -9.26 10.05
N GLU A 149 -13.58 -9.03 11.31
CA GLU A 149 -14.48 -9.11 12.46
C GLU A 149 -15.70 -8.16 12.37
N HIS A 150 -15.58 -7.08 11.59
CA HIS A 150 -16.63 -6.09 11.35
C HIS A 150 -17.42 -6.32 10.07
N PHE A 151 -17.18 -7.46 9.36
CA PHE A 151 -17.90 -7.78 8.12
C PHE A 151 -19.42 -7.65 8.25
N ALA A 152 -19.99 -8.26 9.29
CA ALA A 152 -21.45 -8.26 9.50
C ALA A 152 -22.00 -6.84 9.74
N GLU A 153 -21.23 -5.99 10.41
CA GLU A 153 -21.65 -4.62 10.74
C GLU A 153 -21.54 -3.70 9.53
N ILE A 154 -20.49 -3.83 8.74
CA ILE A 154 -20.24 -2.96 7.59
C ILE A 154 -21.17 -3.28 6.42
N THR A 155 -21.61 -4.54 6.29
CA THR A 155 -22.54 -4.98 5.23
C THR A 155 -24.01 -4.93 5.65
N LYS A 156 -24.31 -4.69 6.94
CA LYS A 156 -25.65 -4.76 7.53
C LYS A 156 -26.74 -3.99 6.77
N ASN A 157 -26.40 -2.83 6.25
CA ASN A 157 -27.35 -1.93 5.57
C ASN A 157 -27.01 -1.80 4.07
N ALA A 158 -26.29 -2.76 3.50
CA ALA A 158 -25.95 -2.74 2.08
C ALA A 158 -27.24 -2.79 1.23
N THR A 159 -27.27 -2.00 0.16
CA THR A 159 -28.38 -1.97 -0.81
C THR A 159 -28.04 -2.67 -2.12
N CYS A 160 -26.81 -3.15 -2.27
CA CYS A 160 -26.32 -3.92 -3.39
C CYS A 160 -26.10 -5.40 -3.02
N PRO A 161 -26.04 -6.32 -3.98
CA PRO A 161 -25.58 -7.68 -3.74
C PRO A 161 -24.11 -7.65 -3.29
N ILE A 162 -23.75 -8.53 -2.35
CA ILE A 162 -22.39 -8.67 -1.80
C ILE A 162 -21.88 -10.05 -2.18
N GLU A 163 -20.72 -10.12 -2.84
CA GLU A 163 -19.89 -11.30 -2.98
C GLU A 163 -18.77 -11.24 -1.93
N THR A 164 -18.50 -12.36 -1.30
CA THR A 164 -17.54 -12.45 -0.19
C THR A 164 -16.25 -13.13 -0.65
N PHE A 165 -15.13 -12.69 -0.06
CA PHE A 165 -13.84 -13.36 -0.24
C PHE A 165 -13.13 -13.52 1.10
N GLY A 166 -12.23 -14.51 1.20
CA GLY A 166 -11.46 -14.76 2.40
C GLY A 166 -10.75 -16.10 2.41
N LEU A 167 -10.21 -16.46 3.57
CA LEU A 167 -9.68 -17.78 3.89
C LEU A 167 -10.78 -18.70 4.48
N ASN A 168 -11.86 -18.09 4.94
CA ASN A 168 -13.02 -18.80 5.47
C ASN A 168 -13.72 -19.59 4.34
N GLU A 169 -13.96 -20.87 4.58
CA GLU A 169 -14.58 -21.77 3.59
C GLU A 169 -16.01 -21.38 3.19
N ASN A 170 -16.66 -20.47 3.94
CA ASN A 170 -17.99 -19.95 3.61
C ASN A 170 -17.95 -18.74 2.68
N ALA A 171 -16.78 -18.26 2.27
CA ALA A 171 -16.67 -17.20 1.28
C ALA A 171 -17.04 -17.69 -0.12
N ASP A 172 -17.51 -16.79 -0.98
CA ASP A 172 -17.79 -17.08 -2.39
C ASP A 172 -16.50 -17.32 -3.18
N LEU A 173 -15.40 -16.60 -2.82
CA LEU A 173 -14.05 -16.83 -3.30
C LEU A 173 -13.12 -17.13 -2.11
N VAL A 174 -12.53 -18.33 -2.11
CA VAL A 174 -11.66 -18.81 -1.01
C VAL A 174 -10.24 -18.99 -1.49
N ALA A 175 -9.26 -18.49 -0.71
CA ALA A 175 -7.87 -18.93 -0.85
C ALA A 175 -7.57 -20.07 0.12
N TYR A 176 -6.85 -21.08 -0.37
CA TYR A 176 -6.42 -22.25 0.40
C TYR A 176 -4.95 -22.59 0.11
N ASP A 177 -4.33 -23.42 0.93
CA ASP A 177 -2.91 -23.81 0.82
C ASP A 177 -2.00 -22.59 0.65
N VAL A 178 -2.16 -21.61 1.56
CA VAL A 178 -1.40 -20.37 1.55
C VAL A 178 0.03 -20.63 2.04
N GLU A 179 1.02 -20.43 1.16
CA GLU A 179 2.43 -20.68 1.43
C GLU A 179 3.25 -19.41 1.18
N LEU A 180 4.12 -19.07 2.13
CA LEU A 180 5.13 -18.01 1.95
C LEU A 180 6.25 -18.57 1.08
N THR A 181 6.46 -17.96 -0.08
CA THR A 181 7.42 -18.46 -1.07
C THR A 181 8.53 -17.42 -1.28
N ARG A 182 9.78 -17.92 -1.19
CA ARG A 182 10.98 -17.15 -1.47
C ARG A 182 11.89 -17.95 -2.37
N ASP A 183 12.26 -17.39 -3.49
CA ASP A 183 13.36 -17.84 -4.34
C ASP A 183 14.23 -16.64 -4.76
N ARG A 184 15.19 -16.84 -5.66
CA ARG A 184 16.14 -15.80 -6.07
C ARG A 184 15.46 -14.54 -6.64
N ASP A 185 14.36 -14.73 -7.39
CA ASP A 185 13.70 -13.66 -8.15
C ASP A 185 12.24 -13.43 -7.69
N PHE A 186 11.83 -14.08 -6.60
CA PHE A 186 10.47 -13.99 -6.09
C PHE A 186 10.45 -14.01 -4.57
N LEU A 187 9.73 -13.06 -3.99
CA LEU A 187 9.36 -13.02 -2.58
C LEU A 187 7.87 -12.70 -2.51
N GLY A 188 7.06 -13.65 -2.10
CA GLY A 188 5.62 -13.48 -2.17
C GLY A 188 4.85 -14.61 -1.51
N VAL A 189 3.61 -14.79 -1.94
CA VAL A 189 2.68 -15.79 -1.39
C VAL A 189 2.07 -16.58 -2.52
N ASP A 190 2.14 -17.91 -2.44
CA ASP A 190 1.44 -18.83 -3.32
C ASP A 190 0.17 -19.34 -2.64
N PHE A 191 -0.92 -19.46 -3.38
CA PHE A 191 -2.19 -20.00 -2.86
C PHE A 191 -3.08 -20.55 -3.98
N GLY A 192 -3.95 -21.49 -3.60
CA GLY A 192 -5.02 -21.99 -4.47
C GLY A 192 -6.28 -21.12 -4.36
N LEU A 193 -7.09 -21.10 -5.42
CA LEU A 193 -8.40 -20.46 -5.48
C LEU A 193 -9.51 -21.51 -5.61
N LYS A 194 -10.61 -21.32 -4.90
CA LYS A 194 -11.82 -22.13 -4.95
C LYS A 194 -13.06 -21.24 -4.86
N GLY A 195 -14.11 -21.55 -5.59
CA GLY A 195 -15.38 -20.85 -5.59
C GLY A 195 -15.64 -20.14 -6.91
N THR A 196 -15.83 -18.80 -6.90
CA THR A 196 -16.13 -18.01 -8.12
C THR A 196 -14.99 -18.03 -9.14
N CYS A 197 -13.74 -18.29 -8.71
CA CYS A 197 -12.59 -18.59 -9.55
C CYS A 197 -11.87 -19.83 -9.03
N GLU A 198 -11.28 -20.65 -9.92
CA GLU A 198 -10.51 -21.84 -9.56
C GLU A 198 -9.15 -21.84 -10.23
N GLY A 199 -8.08 -22.14 -9.46
CA GLY A 199 -6.71 -22.22 -9.97
C GLY A 199 -5.65 -21.92 -8.92
N LYS A 200 -4.45 -21.56 -9.36
CA LYS A 200 -3.33 -21.20 -8.48
C LYS A 200 -2.84 -19.81 -8.79
N ILE A 201 -2.48 -19.08 -7.76
CA ILE A 201 -1.94 -17.72 -7.83
C ILE A 201 -0.61 -17.66 -7.11
N SER A 202 0.36 -17.02 -7.76
CA SER A 202 1.60 -16.53 -7.15
C SER A 202 1.51 -15.01 -7.06
N CYS A 203 1.49 -14.46 -5.85
CA CYS A 203 1.41 -13.01 -5.61
C CYS A 203 2.78 -12.50 -5.15
N GLY A 204 3.44 -11.67 -5.97
CA GLY A 204 4.78 -11.12 -5.74
C GLY A 204 4.85 -10.02 -4.68
N VAL A 205 3.90 -9.98 -3.75
CA VAL A 205 3.93 -9.07 -2.60
C VAL A 205 3.97 -9.88 -1.31
N PRO A 206 5.01 -9.71 -0.48
CA PRO A 206 5.18 -10.47 0.75
C PRO A 206 4.06 -10.28 1.76
N GLY A 207 3.76 -11.36 2.49
CA GLY A 207 2.87 -11.36 3.64
C GLY A 207 1.48 -11.90 3.36
N THR A 208 1.00 -12.74 4.28
CA THR A 208 -0.30 -13.42 4.18
C THR A 208 -1.50 -12.47 4.11
N PHE A 209 -1.40 -11.27 4.70
CA PHE A 209 -2.44 -10.24 4.57
C PHE A 209 -2.64 -9.76 3.12
N ASN A 210 -1.64 -9.90 2.25
CA ASN A 210 -1.76 -9.59 0.84
C ASN A 210 -2.57 -10.63 0.06
N VAL A 211 -2.82 -11.81 0.64
CA VAL A 211 -3.78 -12.77 0.08
C VAL A 211 -5.18 -12.15 0.06
N HIS A 212 -5.63 -11.52 1.15
CA HIS A 212 -6.93 -10.84 1.18
C HIS A 212 -6.98 -9.66 0.19
N ASN A 213 -5.90 -8.88 0.06
CA ASN A 213 -5.83 -7.80 -0.93
C ASN A 213 -5.95 -8.36 -2.36
N ALA A 214 -5.25 -9.47 -2.64
CA ALA A 214 -5.31 -10.16 -3.93
C ALA A 214 -6.69 -10.76 -4.19
N LEU A 215 -7.31 -11.45 -3.21
CA LEU A 215 -8.65 -12.00 -3.36
C LEU A 215 -9.69 -10.95 -3.72
N GLY A 216 -9.68 -9.79 -3.03
CA GLY A 216 -10.58 -8.69 -3.37
C GLY A 216 -10.38 -8.17 -4.80
N ALA A 217 -9.12 -8.05 -5.26
CA ALA A 217 -8.82 -7.66 -6.62
C ALA A 217 -9.21 -8.74 -7.64
N ILE A 218 -8.98 -10.02 -7.33
CA ILE A 218 -9.35 -11.18 -8.14
C ILE A 218 -10.87 -11.28 -8.30
N SER A 219 -11.66 -11.06 -7.22
CA SER A 219 -13.12 -11.08 -7.29
C SER A 219 -13.65 -10.08 -8.33
N ILE A 220 -13.15 -8.85 -8.31
CA ILE A 220 -13.53 -7.84 -9.31
C ILE A 220 -13.07 -8.24 -10.72
N ALA A 221 -11.80 -8.65 -10.86
CA ALA A 221 -11.22 -9.02 -12.15
C ALA A 221 -11.94 -10.23 -12.76
N GLY A 222 -12.27 -11.23 -11.94
CA GLY A 222 -13.05 -12.41 -12.38
C GLY A 222 -14.44 -12.03 -12.88
N HIS A 223 -15.12 -11.13 -12.18
CA HIS A 223 -16.42 -10.60 -12.64
C HIS A 223 -16.31 -9.86 -13.99
N MET A 224 -15.18 -9.20 -14.24
CA MET A 224 -14.87 -8.51 -15.49
C MET A 224 -14.29 -9.44 -16.58
N GLY A 225 -14.23 -10.75 -16.33
CA GLY A 225 -13.85 -11.77 -17.31
C GLY A 225 -12.35 -12.01 -17.46
N VAL A 226 -11.53 -11.52 -16.53
CA VAL A 226 -10.09 -11.81 -16.50
C VAL A 226 -9.89 -13.29 -16.13
N THR A 227 -9.08 -14.00 -16.90
CA THR A 227 -8.79 -15.41 -16.64
C THR A 227 -7.79 -15.60 -15.51
N VAL A 228 -7.83 -16.73 -14.82
CA VAL A 228 -6.88 -17.02 -13.72
C VAL A 228 -5.42 -17.04 -14.22
N GLU A 229 -5.18 -17.43 -15.46
CA GLU A 229 -3.84 -17.37 -16.07
C GLU A 229 -3.34 -15.93 -16.19
N GLN A 230 -4.17 -15.00 -16.68
CA GLN A 230 -3.88 -13.58 -16.72
C GLN A 230 -3.67 -13.01 -15.32
N MET A 231 -4.54 -13.39 -14.36
CA MET A 231 -4.41 -12.96 -12.97
C MET A 231 -3.08 -13.42 -12.36
N ASN A 232 -2.71 -14.68 -12.55
CA ASN A 232 -1.43 -15.21 -12.03
C ASN A 232 -0.23 -14.49 -12.66
N LYS A 233 -0.26 -14.22 -13.98
CA LYS A 233 0.78 -13.49 -14.68
C LYS A 233 0.94 -12.06 -14.14
N ALA A 234 -0.16 -11.34 -13.97
CA ALA A 234 -0.16 -9.97 -13.44
C ALA A 234 0.32 -9.91 -12.00
N LEU A 235 -0.19 -10.79 -11.12
CA LEU A 235 0.14 -10.75 -9.69
C LEU A 235 1.54 -11.27 -9.37
N ARG A 236 2.10 -12.18 -10.17
CA ARG A 236 3.46 -12.71 -9.96
C ARG A 236 4.52 -11.62 -10.03
N HIS A 237 4.36 -10.64 -10.90
CA HIS A 237 5.29 -9.52 -11.11
C HIS A 237 4.75 -8.19 -10.57
N PHE A 238 3.69 -8.27 -9.78
CA PHE A 238 3.05 -7.10 -9.23
C PHE A 238 3.94 -6.41 -8.19
N SER A 239 4.05 -5.10 -8.30
CA SER A 239 4.68 -4.26 -7.28
C SER A 239 3.97 -2.91 -7.21
N VAL A 240 4.00 -2.30 -6.04
CA VAL A 240 3.52 -0.92 -5.83
C VAL A 240 4.69 -0.07 -5.37
N LYS A 241 4.91 1.04 -6.03
CA LYS A 241 5.99 1.97 -5.70
C LYS A 241 5.96 2.34 -4.22
N GLY A 242 7.04 2.01 -3.51
CA GLY A 242 7.22 2.30 -2.09
C GLY A 242 6.28 1.55 -1.13
N ARG A 243 5.69 0.43 -1.54
CA ARG A 243 4.88 -0.44 -0.70
C ARG A 243 5.37 -1.88 -0.82
N VAL A 244 6.23 -2.28 0.09
CA VAL A 244 6.93 -3.58 0.04
C VAL A 244 7.49 -3.84 -1.35
N GLN A 245 8.05 -2.80 -1.96
CA GLN A 245 8.54 -2.84 -3.33
C GLN A 245 9.87 -3.59 -3.37
N ILE A 246 9.89 -4.71 -4.06
CA ILE A 246 11.12 -5.48 -4.30
C ILE A 246 11.90 -4.79 -5.41
N VAL A 247 13.17 -4.46 -5.15
CA VAL A 247 14.06 -3.83 -6.12
C VAL A 247 15.06 -4.88 -6.61
N PRO A 248 15.09 -5.21 -7.91
CA PRO A 248 16.07 -6.12 -8.48
C PRO A 248 17.50 -5.58 -8.30
N THR A 249 18.37 -6.33 -7.66
CA THR A 249 19.76 -5.93 -7.42
C THR A 249 20.77 -6.67 -8.32
N GLY A 250 20.38 -7.80 -8.87
CA GLY A 250 21.29 -8.71 -9.56
C GLY A 250 22.17 -9.55 -8.61
N TYR A 251 22.09 -9.34 -7.31
CA TYR A 251 22.81 -10.06 -6.25
C TYR A 251 21.91 -11.07 -5.55
N ASP A 252 22.51 -11.94 -4.74
CA ASP A 252 21.79 -12.99 -3.99
C ASP A 252 21.31 -12.49 -2.61
N TYR A 253 20.68 -11.32 -2.58
CA TYR A 253 19.92 -10.80 -1.44
C TYR A 253 18.67 -10.07 -1.93
N THR A 254 17.67 -9.94 -1.08
CA THR A 254 16.43 -9.24 -1.41
C THR A 254 16.49 -7.81 -0.87
N LEU A 255 16.26 -6.82 -1.73
CA LEU A 255 16.14 -5.41 -1.36
C LEU A 255 14.68 -4.95 -1.45
N ILE A 256 14.19 -4.29 -0.41
CA ILE A 256 12.81 -3.82 -0.32
C ILE A 256 12.79 -2.33 0.03
N ILE A 257 11.97 -1.56 -0.67
CA ILE A 257 11.64 -0.17 -0.34
C ILE A 257 10.20 -0.13 0.21
N ASP A 258 10.01 0.47 1.40
CA ASP A 258 8.69 0.57 2.03
C ASP A 258 8.45 1.93 2.72
N TYR A 259 7.19 2.32 2.79
CA TYR A 259 6.75 3.57 3.41
C TYR A 259 6.54 3.49 4.92
N ALA A 260 6.96 2.44 5.59
CA ALA A 260 6.82 2.23 7.04
C ALA A 260 7.57 3.33 7.83
N HIS A 261 6.87 4.37 8.25
CA HIS A 261 7.42 5.58 8.88
C HIS A 261 6.95 5.77 10.34
N ASN A 262 6.39 4.75 10.96
CA ASN A 262 6.02 4.70 12.38
C ASN A 262 6.24 3.28 12.94
N ALA A 263 6.22 3.15 14.26
CA ALA A 263 6.55 1.90 14.96
C ALA A 263 5.65 0.73 14.53
N VAL A 264 4.34 0.95 14.45
CA VAL A 264 3.38 -0.11 14.07
C VAL A 264 3.61 -0.61 12.64
N ALA A 265 3.89 0.29 11.70
CA ALA A 265 4.18 -0.08 10.32
C ALA A 265 5.54 -0.79 10.20
N LEU A 266 6.57 -0.29 10.91
CA LEU A 266 7.89 -0.92 10.93
C LEU A 266 7.83 -2.31 11.57
N GLU A 267 7.11 -2.48 12.66
CA GLU A 267 6.87 -3.78 13.29
C GLU A 267 6.18 -4.75 12.33
N SER A 268 5.14 -4.28 11.64
CA SER A 268 4.39 -5.08 10.68
C SER A 268 5.26 -5.58 9.54
N ILE A 269 6.08 -4.70 8.92
CA ILE A 269 6.93 -5.11 7.79
C ILE A 269 8.06 -6.03 8.26
N LEU A 270 8.72 -5.74 9.38
CA LEU A 270 9.80 -6.60 9.88
C LEU A 270 9.29 -7.99 10.26
N ASN A 271 8.14 -8.11 10.93
CA ASN A 271 7.53 -9.41 11.22
C ASN A 271 7.12 -10.16 9.94
N THR A 272 6.59 -9.45 8.94
CA THR A 272 6.26 -10.03 7.65
C THR A 272 7.48 -10.63 6.98
N LEU A 273 8.59 -9.89 6.94
CA LEU A 273 9.82 -10.33 6.30
C LEU A 273 10.54 -11.42 7.11
N ARG A 274 10.46 -11.39 8.43
CA ARG A 274 10.99 -12.43 9.30
C ARG A 274 10.33 -13.78 9.05
N ALA A 275 9.06 -13.81 8.67
CA ALA A 275 8.34 -15.05 8.38
C ALA A 275 8.89 -15.82 7.14
N TYR A 276 9.75 -15.18 6.32
CA TYR A 276 10.47 -15.81 5.20
C TYR A 276 11.82 -16.44 5.63
N ASP A 277 12.11 -16.46 6.93
CA ASP A 277 13.30 -17.04 7.55
C ASP A 277 14.63 -16.62 6.88
N PRO A 278 14.86 -15.29 6.70
CA PRO A 278 16.12 -14.84 6.13
C PRO A 278 17.27 -15.14 7.11
N PRO A 279 18.47 -15.49 6.61
CA PRO A 279 19.67 -15.61 7.47
C PRO A 279 19.92 -14.34 8.26
N ARG A 280 19.64 -13.18 7.67
CA ARG A 280 19.75 -11.88 8.31
C ARG A 280 18.73 -10.90 7.74
N LEU A 281 18.01 -10.19 8.65
CA LEU A 281 17.08 -9.11 8.31
C LEU A 281 17.72 -7.78 8.68
N ILE A 282 17.97 -6.91 7.69
CA ILE A 282 18.60 -5.59 7.85
C ILE A 282 17.53 -4.53 7.70
N SER A 283 17.39 -3.65 8.71
CA SER A 283 16.47 -2.53 8.69
C SER A 283 17.23 -1.21 8.54
N LEU A 284 16.96 -0.44 7.49
CA LEU A 284 17.46 0.92 7.32
C LEU A 284 16.30 1.90 7.42
N PHE A 285 16.36 2.83 8.38
CA PHE A 285 15.31 3.83 8.52
C PHE A 285 15.80 5.12 9.18
N GLY A 286 14.99 6.16 9.04
CA GLY A 286 15.11 7.43 9.73
C GLY A 286 13.75 7.91 10.24
N CYS A 287 13.74 9.04 10.94
CA CYS A 287 12.51 9.67 11.40
C CYS A 287 12.43 11.13 10.94
N GLY A 288 11.21 11.59 10.69
CA GLY A 288 10.96 12.98 10.33
C GLY A 288 11.14 13.94 11.51
N GLY A 289 11.71 15.10 11.24
CA GLY A 289 11.75 16.25 12.16
C GLY A 289 10.36 16.88 12.34
N ASN A 290 10.20 17.70 13.41
CA ASN A 290 8.95 18.35 13.80
C ASN A 290 7.79 17.35 13.99
N ARG A 291 8.11 16.16 14.50
CA ARG A 291 7.18 15.07 14.82
C ARG A 291 7.39 14.62 16.26
N SER A 292 6.47 13.76 16.74
CA SER A 292 6.55 13.20 18.10
C SER A 292 7.88 12.46 18.33
N LYS A 293 8.60 12.83 19.39
CA LYS A 293 9.81 12.13 19.83
C LYS A 293 9.52 10.70 20.26
N LEU A 294 8.34 10.43 20.81
CA LEU A 294 7.93 9.09 21.21
C LEU A 294 8.01 8.11 20.02
N ARG A 295 7.58 8.53 18.83
CA ARG A 295 7.70 7.74 17.61
C ARG A 295 9.16 7.32 17.32
N ARG A 296 10.12 8.21 17.56
CA ARG A 296 11.55 7.93 17.35
C ARG A 296 12.03 6.82 18.27
N TYR A 297 11.67 6.92 19.57
CA TYR A 297 12.01 5.92 20.59
C TYR A 297 11.37 4.56 20.25
N GLU A 298 10.10 4.55 19.90
CA GLU A 298 9.36 3.33 19.56
C GLU A 298 9.92 2.67 18.30
N MET A 299 10.24 3.42 17.25
CA MET A 299 10.84 2.85 16.02
C MET A 299 12.22 2.25 16.28
N GLY A 300 13.07 2.91 17.09
CA GLY A 300 14.35 2.37 17.51
C GLY A 300 14.20 1.06 18.28
N GLU A 301 13.28 1.01 19.24
CA GLU A 301 13.01 -0.20 20.04
C GLU A 301 12.47 -1.35 19.18
N VAL A 302 11.55 -1.07 18.25
CA VAL A 302 10.98 -2.07 17.32
C VAL A 302 12.07 -2.65 16.41
N SER A 303 12.87 -1.79 15.77
CA SER A 303 13.94 -2.26 14.89
C SER A 303 14.99 -3.09 15.65
N GLY A 304 15.42 -2.62 16.82
CA GLY A 304 16.39 -3.33 17.63
C GLY A 304 15.91 -4.69 18.20
N LYS A 305 14.59 -4.91 18.28
CA LYS A 305 14.01 -6.20 18.68
C LYS A 305 13.83 -7.18 17.52
N LEU A 306 13.55 -6.68 16.31
CA LEU A 306 13.07 -7.50 15.20
C LEU A 306 14.08 -7.67 14.08
N ALA A 307 14.96 -6.68 13.87
CA ALA A 307 16.03 -6.78 12.87
C ALA A 307 17.30 -7.36 13.50
N ASP A 308 18.10 -8.09 12.70
CA ASP A 308 19.42 -8.58 13.11
C ASP A 308 20.45 -7.45 13.05
N PHE A 309 20.25 -6.50 12.15
CA PHE A 309 21.11 -5.31 12.05
C PHE A 309 20.28 -4.09 11.65
N THR A 310 20.50 -2.98 12.34
CA THR A 310 19.79 -1.71 12.09
C THR A 310 20.76 -0.63 11.61
N ILE A 311 20.40 0.04 10.51
CA ILE A 311 21.10 1.21 9.99
C ILE A 311 20.20 2.43 10.20
N ILE A 312 20.63 3.32 11.10
CA ILE A 312 19.87 4.52 11.44
C ILE A 312 20.40 5.69 10.62
N THR A 313 19.51 6.40 9.92
CA THR A 313 19.91 7.50 9.04
C THR A 313 18.91 8.66 9.10
N SER A 314 19.16 9.73 8.32
CA SER A 314 18.19 10.81 8.20
C SER A 314 17.01 10.44 7.29
N ASP A 315 15.87 11.06 7.57
CA ASP A 315 14.68 11.06 6.72
C ASP A 315 14.43 12.51 6.23
N ASN A 316 13.32 13.14 6.56
CA ASN A 316 13.02 14.56 6.37
C ASN A 316 13.34 15.32 7.67
N PRO A 317 14.55 15.84 7.91
CA PRO A 317 14.88 16.49 9.18
C PRO A 317 14.11 17.78 9.39
N ARG A 318 13.60 18.40 8.35
CA ARG A 318 12.88 19.68 8.37
C ARG A 318 13.69 20.77 9.06
N PHE A 319 13.27 21.22 10.26
CA PHE A 319 13.93 22.27 11.02
C PHE A 319 14.73 21.74 12.22
N GLU A 320 14.95 20.42 12.31
CA GLU A 320 15.76 19.80 13.36
C GLU A 320 17.10 19.31 12.82
N GLU A 321 18.12 19.31 13.68
CA GLU A 321 19.41 18.72 13.35
C GLU A 321 19.28 17.22 13.15
N PRO A 322 19.75 16.65 12.02
CA PRO A 322 19.64 15.21 11.76
C PRO A 322 20.23 14.33 12.87
N GLN A 323 21.37 14.72 13.43
CA GLN A 323 22.00 13.96 14.51
C GLN A 323 21.12 13.91 15.77
N ALA A 324 20.42 15.00 16.10
CA ALA A 324 19.54 15.01 17.27
C ALA A 324 18.34 14.05 17.10
N ILE A 325 17.86 13.87 15.86
CA ILE A 325 16.81 12.90 15.56
C ILE A 325 17.35 11.47 15.71
N ILE A 326 18.55 11.19 15.21
CA ILE A 326 19.24 9.90 15.38
C ILE A 326 19.47 9.60 16.85
N ASP A 327 19.92 10.57 17.64
CA ASP A 327 20.13 10.40 19.09
C ASP A 327 18.82 10.02 19.82
N ASP A 328 17.70 10.61 19.42
CA ASP A 328 16.37 10.22 19.93
C ASP A 328 16.04 8.74 19.54
N ILE A 329 16.32 8.29 18.31
CA ILE A 329 16.11 6.89 17.90
C ILE A 329 16.97 5.94 18.73
N LEU A 330 18.21 6.31 19.00
CA LEU A 330 19.15 5.55 19.80
C LEU A 330 18.68 5.31 21.24
N ILE A 331 17.82 6.19 21.80
CA ILE A 331 17.19 5.96 23.10
C ILE A 331 16.34 4.66 23.09
N GLY A 332 15.64 4.42 21.98
CA GLY A 332 14.87 3.19 21.79
C GLY A 332 15.77 1.98 21.56
N MET A 333 16.75 2.10 20.66
CA MET A 333 17.72 1.02 20.37
C MET A 333 18.41 0.49 21.64
N LYS A 334 18.86 1.39 22.52
CA LYS A 334 19.55 1.05 23.77
C LYS A 334 18.70 0.28 24.78
N LYS A 335 17.40 0.10 24.55
CA LYS A 335 16.53 -0.78 25.34
C LYS A 335 16.55 -2.23 24.86
N THR A 336 17.29 -2.51 23.81
CA THR A 336 17.39 -3.81 23.14
C THR A 336 18.86 -4.23 23.03
N ASP A 337 19.10 -5.48 22.68
CA ASP A 337 20.43 -6.02 22.40
C ASP A 337 20.74 -5.99 20.88
N GLY A 338 19.91 -5.29 20.08
CA GLY A 338 20.04 -5.23 18.61
C GLY A 338 21.31 -4.51 18.17
N GLU A 339 22.00 -5.08 17.20
CA GLU A 339 23.19 -4.46 16.58
C GLU A 339 22.79 -3.31 15.67
N TYR A 340 23.54 -2.22 15.69
CA TYR A 340 23.26 -1.05 14.84
C TYR A 340 24.48 -0.23 14.49
N ILE A 341 24.33 0.57 13.44
CA ILE A 341 25.20 1.69 13.05
C ILE A 341 24.34 2.92 12.76
N SER A 342 24.91 4.09 12.92
CA SER A 342 24.27 5.35 12.49
C SER A 342 25.11 6.04 11.43
N ILE A 343 24.48 6.40 10.30
CA ILE A 343 25.09 7.11 9.17
C ILE A 343 24.13 8.25 8.80
N ILE A 344 24.52 9.49 9.01
CA ILE A 344 23.62 10.65 8.84
C ILE A 344 23.11 10.75 7.40
N ASP A 345 24.03 10.68 6.45
CA ASP A 345 23.70 10.77 5.04
C ASP A 345 23.00 9.50 4.56
N ARG A 346 21.79 9.65 3.98
CA ARG A 346 20.98 8.51 3.55
C ARG A 346 21.57 7.82 2.32
N HIS A 347 22.27 8.54 1.44
CA HIS A 347 22.98 7.92 0.32
C HIS A 347 24.09 6.99 0.80
N GLU A 348 24.92 7.50 1.73
CA GLU A 348 25.99 6.70 2.34
C GLU A 348 25.42 5.52 3.10
N ALA A 349 24.29 5.69 3.81
CA ALA A 349 23.62 4.64 4.56
C ALA A 349 23.11 3.52 3.63
N ILE A 350 22.47 3.86 2.52
CA ILE A 350 22.01 2.90 1.50
C ILE A 350 23.20 2.21 0.86
N SER A 351 24.24 2.96 0.44
CA SER A 351 25.47 2.38 -0.11
C SER A 351 26.11 1.39 0.87
N TYR A 352 26.19 1.74 2.15
CA TYR A 352 26.69 0.84 3.19
C TYR A 352 25.85 -0.44 3.27
N ALA A 353 24.52 -0.31 3.30
CA ALA A 353 23.62 -1.46 3.37
C ALA A 353 23.84 -2.44 2.21
N LEU A 354 23.92 -1.93 0.98
CA LEU A 354 24.07 -2.77 -0.21
C LEU A 354 25.44 -3.45 -0.29
N HIS A 355 26.53 -2.77 0.08
CA HIS A 355 27.88 -3.34 0.08
C HIS A 355 28.11 -4.36 1.20
N HIS A 356 27.32 -4.33 2.29
CA HIS A 356 27.47 -5.25 3.44
C HIS A 356 26.37 -6.32 3.47
N ALA A 357 25.43 -6.30 2.53
CA ALA A 357 24.46 -7.37 2.36
C ALA A 357 25.15 -8.67 1.93
N GLN A 358 24.72 -9.78 2.49
CA GLN A 358 25.25 -11.12 2.23
C GLN A 358 24.20 -11.97 1.49
N PRO A 359 24.63 -13.08 0.86
CA PRO A 359 23.70 -14.00 0.22
C PRO A 359 22.58 -14.46 1.17
N GLY A 360 21.35 -14.33 0.72
CA GLY A 360 20.17 -14.68 1.49
C GLY A 360 19.64 -13.61 2.43
N ASP A 361 20.30 -12.47 2.61
CA ASP A 361 19.78 -11.38 3.44
C ASP A 361 18.47 -10.79 2.86
N ILE A 362 17.67 -10.18 3.74
CA ILE A 362 16.63 -9.25 3.36
C ILE A 362 17.00 -7.87 3.91
N VAL A 363 17.10 -6.88 3.03
CA VAL A 363 17.38 -5.48 3.36
C VAL A 363 16.11 -4.67 3.13
N VAL A 364 15.62 -3.96 4.16
CA VAL A 364 14.47 -3.07 4.02
C VAL A 364 14.87 -1.62 4.22
N LEU A 365 14.63 -0.78 3.20
CA LEU A 365 14.71 0.68 3.26
C LEU A 365 13.32 1.20 3.64
N ALA A 366 13.18 1.62 4.90
CA ALA A 366 11.90 2.02 5.45
C ALA A 366 11.79 3.53 5.64
N GLY A 367 10.58 4.05 5.48
CA GLY A 367 10.21 5.44 5.78
C GLY A 367 9.86 6.29 4.57
N LYS A 368 10.65 6.26 3.52
CA LYS A 368 10.50 7.11 2.34
C LYS A 368 9.53 6.54 1.30
N GLY A 369 9.63 5.24 1.06
CA GLY A 369 8.77 4.57 0.08
C GLY A 369 8.78 5.27 -1.28
N HIS A 370 7.63 5.82 -1.69
CA HIS A 370 7.45 6.51 -2.97
C HIS A 370 7.92 7.97 -2.99
N GLU A 371 8.35 8.53 -1.86
CA GLU A 371 8.83 9.92 -1.81
C GLU A 371 10.14 10.09 -2.59
N THR A 372 10.19 11.10 -3.46
CA THR A 372 11.36 11.44 -4.28
C THR A 372 12.06 12.71 -3.81
N TYR A 373 11.94 13.03 -2.52
CA TYR A 373 12.55 14.24 -1.95
C TYR A 373 12.97 14.05 -0.50
N GLN A 374 13.91 14.89 -0.07
CA GLN A 374 14.23 15.14 1.33
C GLN A 374 13.88 16.59 1.68
N GLU A 375 13.14 16.81 2.77
CA GLU A 375 12.74 18.14 3.24
C GLU A 375 13.71 18.63 4.32
N ILE A 376 14.44 19.72 4.01
CA ILE A 376 15.42 20.36 4.89
C ILE A 376 15.09 21.86 4.93
N GLU A 377 14.91 22.43 6.12
CA GLU A 377 14.59 23.85 6.33
C GLU A 377 13.43 24.37 5.46
N GLY A 378 12.38 23.53 5.29
CA GLY A 378 11.20 23.86 4.51
C GLY A 378 11.39 23.80 2.99
N LYS A 379 12.56 23.37 2.51
CA LYS A 379 12.84 23.13 1.09
C LYS A 379 12.90 21.65 0.79
N LYS A 380 12.33 21.26 -0.36
CA LYS A 380 12.40 19.89 -0.88
C LYS A 380 13.58 19.78 -1.84
N TYR A 381 14.50 18.88 -1.52
CA TYR A 381 15.62 18.52 -2.38
C TYR A 381 15.32 17.15 -3.00
N HIS A 382 15.63 16.97 -4.27
CA HIS A 382 15.43 15.69 -4.93
C HIS A 382 16.25 14.59 -4.25
N MET A 383 15.60 13.48 -3.91
CA MET A 383 16.21 12.29 -3.34
C MET A 383 15.26 11.10 -3.53
N SER A 384 15.64 10.16 -4.37
CA SER A 384 14.91 8.92 -4.65
C SER A 384 15.74 7.73 -4.21
N GLU A 385 15.18 6.87 -3.36
CA GLU A 385 15.87 5.65 -2.94
C GLU A 385 16.13 4.70 -4.11
N GLU A 386 15.21 4.62 -5.09
CA GLU A 386 15.42 3.82 -6.31
C GLU A 386 16.63 4.30 -7.11
N GLU A 387 16.76 5.63 -7.30
CA GLU A 387 17.88 6.21 -8.03
C GLU A 387 19.20 5.99 -7.28
N ILE A 388 19.21 6.16 -5.95
CA ILE A 388 20.38 5.90 -5.11
C ILE A 388 20.81 4.44 -5.23
N VAL A 389 19.86 3.52 -5.12
CA VAL A 389 20.13 2.08 -5.27
C VAL A 389 20.74 1.79 -6.64
N GLN A 390 20.16 2.33 -7.71
CA GLN A 390 20.68 2.14 -9.07
C GLN A 390 22.09 2.70 -9.22
N ASP A 391 22.37 3.88 -8.69
CA ASP A 391 23.67 4.50 -8.75
C ASP A 391 24.74 3.70 -7.98
N VAL A 392 24.38 3.11 -6.85
CA VAL A 392 25.28 2.19 -6.11
C VAL A 392 25.52 0.92 -6.89
N LEU A 393 24.48 0.32 -7.48
CA LEU A 393 24.62 -0.91 -8.30
C LEU A 393 25.45 -0.66 -9.58
N ASP A 394 25.39 0.54 -10.14
CA ASP A 394 26.19 0.98 -11.30
C ASP A 394 27.65 1.31 -10.93
N GLY A 395 28.01 1.24 -9.64
CA GLY A 395 29.37 1.54 -9.15
C GLY A 395 29.73 3.03 -9.17
N LYS A 396 28.73 3.91 -9.05
CA LYS A 396 28.94 5.35 -8.99
C LYS A 396 29.21 5.86 -7.57
N TYR A 397 29.09 5.00 -6.57
CA TYR A 397 29.33 5.25 -5.14
C TYR A 397 30.16 4.12 -4.50
#